data_2c4ad5689f79ef38b372e506e98d628b
#
_entry.id   2c4ad5689f79ef38b372e506e98d628b
#
_cell.length_a   1.000
_cell.length_b   1.000
_cell.length_c   1.000
_cell.angle_alpha   90.00
_cell.angle_beta   90.00
_cell.angle_gamma   90.00
#
_symmetry.space_group_name_H-M   'P 1'
#
loop_
_entity.id
_entity.type
_entity.pdbx_description
1 polymer ?
#
loop_
_entity_poly.entity_id
_entity_poly.type
_entity_poly.pdbx_seq_one_letter_code
_entity_poly.pdbx_strand_id
1 'polypeptide(L)'
;MPSGIAIDAPKGYCLDRRSGRRSGVIFASCVRLRGHGAFDPTYGHLLTAAAAGAKNDLSMLAEFLRKGVGRGWLAASGQPADVSIHKMKRSRNALYVELTDRSRPGYLGARGWKAFVNVADQLVVLGVYSGLGPSVSGIDGEELLRSFAQATLAAENAAR
;
A
#
# COMPACT_ATOMS: atom_id res chain seq x y z
N MET A 1 -3.85 13.88 -5.75
CA MET A 1 -4.41 12.74 -6.52
C MET A 1 -4.84 13.23 -7.86
N PRO A 2 -4.58 12.51 -8.95
CA PRO A 2 -5.25 12.80 -10.21
C PRO A 2 -6.77 12.77 -9.95
N SER A 3 -7.45 13.79 -10.44
CA SER A 3 -8.88 13.98 -10.27
C SER A 3 -9.64 12.74 -10.76
N GLY A 4 -10.39 12.08 -9.91
CA GLY A 4 -11.35 11.06 -10.30
C GLY A 4 -11.18 9.65 -9.74
N ILE A 5 -10.11 9.32 -9.00
CA ILE A 5 -10.00 7.99 -8.37
C ILE A 5 -10.51 8.06 -6.94
N ALA A 6 -11.55 7.28 -6.64
CA ALA A 6 -12.01 7.06 -5.28
C ALA A 6 -11.11 6.01 -4.60
N ILE A 7 -10.47 6.39 -3.52
CA ILE A 7 -9.70 5.47 -2.66
C ILE A 7 -10.34 5.47 -1.29
N ASP A 8 -10.71 4.30 -0.83
CA ASP A 8 -11.27 4.11 0.50
C ASP A 8 -10.39 3.17 1.33
N ALA A 9 -10.30 3.44 2.61
CA ALA A 9 -9.50 2.67 3.54
C ALA A 9 -10.35 1.67 4.32
N PRO A 10 -9.75 0.57 4.81
CA PRO A 10 -10.43 -0.36 5.70
C PRO A 10 -10.90 0.35 6.98
N LYS A 11 -11.91 -0.23 7.62
CA LYS A 11 -12.44 0.26 8.89
C LYS A 11 -11.32 0.48 9.91
N GLY A 12 -11.36 1.61 10.60
CA GLY A 12 -10.36 2.01 11.60
C GLY A 12 -9.22 2.86 11.09
N TYR A 13 -9.08 3.00 9.77
CA TYR A 13 -8.10 3.86 9.12
C TYR A 13 -8.77 5.10 8.52
N CYS A 14 -8.15 6.24 8.71
CA CYS A 14 -8.61 7.54 8.23
C CYS A 14 -7.51 8.21 7.39
N LEU A 15 -7.94 9.02 6.44
CA LEU A 15 -7.02 9.82 5.61
C LEU A 15 -6.29 10.85 6.47
N ASP A 16 -4.96 10.87 6.40
CA ASP A 16 -4.17 11.99 6.89
C ASP A 16 -4.24 13.13 5.86
N ARG A 17 -5.06 14.13 6.16
CA ARG A 17 -5.28 15.29 5.28
C ARG A 17 -4.02 16.10 4.98
N ARG A 18 -2.96 15.93 5.78
CA ARG A 18 -1.67 16.60 5.56
C ARG A 18 -0.85 15.91 4.48
N SER A 19 -1.14 14.63 4.17
CA SER A 19 -0.39 13.85 3.17
C SER A 19 -0.76 14.14 1.72
N GLY A 20 -1.92 14.72 1.44
CA GLY A 20 -2.51 14.84 0.10
C GLY A 20 -1.89 15.86 -0.85
N ARG A 21 -0.71 16.41 -0.56
CA ARG A 21 -0.10 17.49 -1.37
C ARG A 21 0.87 17.02 -2.47
N ARG A 22 1.13 15.72 -2.58
CA ARG A 22 2.02 15.12 -3.59
C ARG A 22 1.37 13.87 -4.21
N SER A 23 2.10 13.09 -4.93
CA SER A 23 1.62 11.96 -5.75
C SER A 23 0.90 10.82 -5.01
N GLY A 24 0.63 10.94 -3.72
CA GLY A 24 -0.04 9.89 -2.94
C GLY A 24 -0.69 10.39 -1.67
N VAL A 25 -1.49 9.53 -1.05
CA VAL A 25 -2.18 9.77 0.22
C VAL A 25 -1.75 8.74 1.26
N ILE A 26 -1.81 9.14 2.53
CA ILE A 26 -1.50 8.30 3.68
C ILE A 26 -2.76 8.13 4.52
N PHE A 27 -3.00 6.91 4.98
CA PHE A 27 -4.00 6.59 5.98
C PHE A 27 -3.31 6.04 7.23
N ALA A 28 -3.81 6.44 8.37
CA ALA A 28 -3.36 5.95 9.66
C ALA A 28 -4.57 5.66 10.55
N SER A 29 -4.34 5.07 11.72
CA SER A 29 -5.41 4.87 12.70
C SER A 29 -6.20 6.14 12.91
N CYS A 30 -7.53 6.06 12.82
CA CYS A 30 -8.41 7.21 13.05
C CYS A 30 -8.23 7.79 14.47
N VAL A 31 -8.01 6.93 15.46
CA VAL A 31 -7.75 7.33 16.85
C VAL A 31 -6.47 8.15 16.94
N ARG A 32 -5.40 7.68 16.31
CA ARG A 32 -4.10 8.36 16.28
C ARG A 32 -4.19 9.73 15.60
N LEU A 33 -4.90 9.82 14.50
CA LEU A 33 -5.05 11.10 13.76
C LEU A 33 -5.88 12.13 14.51
N ARG A 34 -6.80 11.68 15.37
CA ARG A 34 -7.62 12.55 16.22
C ARG A 34 -6.88 13.05 17.48
N GLY A 35 -5.69 12.52 17.76
CA GLY A 35 -4.89 12.89 18.92
C GLY A 35 -5.46 12.43 20.27
N HIS A 36 -6.45 11.55 20.26
CA HIS A 36 -7.13 11.04 21.45
C HIS A 36 -7.00 9.53 21.52
N GLY A 37 -6.55 9.00 22.66
CA GLY A 37 -6.57 7.58 22.96
C GLY A 37 -5.20 6.93 23.08
N ALA A 38 -5.19 5.79 23.77
CA ALA A 38 -4.03 4.91 23.90
C ALA A 38 -3.67 4.32 22.52
N PHE A 39 -2.39 4.03 22.34
CA PHE A 39 -1.93 3.28 21.17
C PHE A 39 -2.68 1.93 21.10
N ASP A 40 -3.44 1.74 20.02
CA ASP A 40 -4.05 0.45 19.72
C ASP A 40 -3.16 -0.27 18.71
N PRO A 41 -2.49 -1.35 19.12
CA PRO A 41 -1.64 -2.12 18.24
C PRO A 41 -2.38 -2.69 17.03
N THR A 42 -3.67 -2.95 17.09
CA THR A 42 -4.49 -3.44 15.98
C THR A 42 -4.44 -2.52 14.76
N TYR A 43 -4.21 -1.22 14.98
CA TYR A 43 -4.15 -0.20 13.93
C TYR A 43 -2.76 0.44 13.82
N GLY A 44 -1.70 -0.30 14.13
CA GLY A 44 -0.32 0.19 14.12
C GLY A 44 0.30 0.37 12.73
N HIS A 45 -0.37 -0.07 11.67
CA HIS A 45 0.13 0.04 10.29
C HIS A 45 -0.11 1.45 9.71
N LEU A 46 0.75 1.80 8.76
CA LEU A 46 0.52 2.93 7.86
C LEU A 46 0.08 2.37 6.51
N LEU A 47 -0.96 2.96 5.94
CA LEU A 47 -1.43 2.65 4.60
C LEU A 47 -1.09 3.80 3.67
N THR A 48 -0.71 3.47 2.44
CA THR A 48 -0.43 4.47 1.41
C THR A 48 -1.17 4.11 0.14
N ALA A 49 -1.57 5.12 -0.63
CA ALA A 49 -2.09 4.94 -1.97
C ALA A 49 -1.53 5.99 -2.92
N ALA A 50 -1.10 5.57 -4.08
CA ALA A 50 -0.58 6.47 -5.11
C ALA A 50 -0.96 5.97 -6.51
N ALA A 51 -1.24 6.89 -7.43
CA ALA A 51 -1.36 6.56 -8.83
C ALA A 51 0.04 6.27 -9.41
N ALA A 52 0.17 5.19 -10.17
CA ALA A 52 1.43 4.74 -10.77
C ALA A 52 1.42 4.80 -12.31
N GLY A 53 0.43 5.43 -12.89
CA GLY A 53 0.29 5.57 -14.34
C GLY A 53 -0.98 4.92 -14.89
N ALA A 54 -0.97 4.60 -16.19
CA ALA A 54 -2.09 3.96 -16.84
C ALA A 54 -2.30 2.52 -16.37
N LYS A 55 -3.53 2.04 -16.52
CA LYS A 55 -3.88 0.63 -16.32
C LYS A 55 -2.87 -0.30 -17.00
N ASN A 56 -2.51 -1.39 -16.32
CA ASN A 56 -1.47 -2.30 -16.78
C ASN A 56 -1.96 -3.75 -16.76
N ASP A 57 -1.35 -4.59 -17.61
CA ASP A 57 -1.47 -6.03 -17.50
C ASP A 57 -0.73 -6.53 -16.24
N LEU A 58 -1.46 -7.09 -15.31
CA LEU A 58 -0.90 -7.52 -14.02
C LEU A 58 0.04 -8.72 -14.15
N SER A 59 -0.08 -9.53 -15.21
CA SER A 59 0.86 -10.63 -15.48
C SER A 59 2.21 -10.08 -15.93
N MET A 60 2.20 -9.13 -16.86
CA MET A 60 3.41 -8.48 -17.35
C MET A 60 4.07 -7.67 -16.23
N LEU A 61 3.28 -7.02 -15.38
CA LEU A 61 3.78 -6.31 -14.20
C LEU A 61 4.46 -7.27 -13.23
N ALA A 62 3.87 -8.44 -12.97
CA ALA A 62 4.47 -9.45 -12.10
C ALA A 62 5.84 -9.93 -12.62
N GLU A 63 5.96 -10.17 -13.93
CA GLU A 63 7.22 -10.54 -14.55
C GLU A 63 8.26 -9.41 -14.48
N PHE A 64 7.85 -8.18 -14.72
CA PHE A 64 8.69 -7.00 -14.60
C PHE A 64 9.26 -6.84 -13.18
N LEU A 65 8.41 -6.99 -12.16
CA LEU A 65 8.82 -6.84 -10.76
C LEU A 65 9.82 -7.91 -10.30
N ARG A 66 9.84 -9.09 -10.94
CA ARG A 66 10.84 -10.14 -10.66
C ARG A 66 12.22 -9.80 -11.20
N LYS A 67 12.31 -8.93 -12.21
CA LYS A 67 13.57 -8.49 -12.80
C LYS A 67 14.25 -7.42 -11.94
N GLY A 68 15.56 -7.23 -12.13
CA GLY A 68 16.32 -6.24 -11.35
C GLY A 68 15.76 -4.84 -11.44
N VAL A 69 15.41 -4.37 -12.64
CA VAL A 69 14.80 -3.03 -12.84
C VAL A 69 13.49 -2.90 -12.07
N GLY A 70 12.63 -3.90 -12.12
CA GLY A 70 11.35 -3.90 -11.40
C GLY A 70 11.54 -3.91 -9.88
N ARG A 71 12.50 -4.65 -9.35
CA ARG A 71 12.83 -4.60 -7.93
C ARG A 71 13.34 -3.22 -7.52
N GLY A 72 14.16 -2.58 -8.34
CA GLY A 72 14.60 -1.21 -8.11
C GLY A 72 13.44 -0.22 -8.04
N TRP A 73 12.42 -0.43 -8.84
CA TRP A 73 11.20 0.39 -8.80
C TRP A 73 10.39 0.20 -7.49
N LEU A 74 10.51 -0.95 -6.84
CA LEU A 74 9.90 -1.20 -5.52
C LEU A 74 10.68 -0.58 -4.35
N ALA A 75 11.99 -0.35 -4.53
CA ALA A 75 12.88 0.15 -3.50
C ALA A 75 12.71 1.66 -3.29
N ALA A 76 12.74 2.12 -2.04
CA ALA A 76 12.78 3.56 -1.75
C ALA A 76 14.04 4.23 -2.31
N SER A 77 15.18 3.52 -2.34
CA SER A 77 16.44 3.97 -2.92
C SER A 77 16.49 3.89 -4.45
N GLY A 78 15.61 3.15 -5.08
CA GLY A 78 15.71 2.78 -6.49
C GLY A 78 16.70 1.65 -6.79
N GLN A 79 17.36 1.07 -5.77
CA GLN A 79 18.38 0.03 -5.93
C GLN A 79 17.77 -1.37 -5.78
N PRO A 80 17.88 -2.24 -6.81
CA PRO A 80 17.35 -3.60 -6.76
C PRO A 80 17.88 -4.45 -5.62
N ALA A 81 19.14 -4.23 -5.22
CA ALA A 81 19.79 -4.97 -4.15
C ALA A 81 19.15 -4.74 -2.77
N ASP A 82 18.42 -3.63 -2.58
CA ASP A 82 17.76 -3.30 -1.33
C ASP A 82 16.43 -4.03 -1.14
N VAL A 83 15.88 -4.63 -2.18
CA VAL A 83 14.57 -5.30 -2.14
C VAL A 83 14.70 -6.79 -2.26
N SER A 84 14.02 -7.49 -1.37
CA SER A 84 13.75 -8.94 -1.46
C SER A 84 12.25 -9.17 -1.55
N ILE A 85 11.79 -9.84 -2.60
CA ILE A 85 10.39 -10.24 -2.76
C ILE A 85 10.21 -11.61 -2.13
N HIS A 86 9.32 -11.74 -1.16
CA HIS A 86 9.05 -12.99 -0.46
C HIS A 86 7.87 -13.75 -1.06
N LYS A 87 6.86 -13.02 -1.52
CA LYS A 87 5.63 -13.59 -2.03
C LYS A 87 5.01 -12.68 -3.07
N MET A 88 4.47 -13.27 -4.10
CA MET A 88 3.72 -12.57 -5.12
C MET A 88 2.50 -13.39 -5.50
N LYS A 89 1.32 -12.80 -5.37
CA LYS A 89 0.04 -13.42 -5.71
C LYS A 89 -0.77 -12.51 -6.60
N ARG A 90 -1.32 -13.05 -7.66
CA ARG A 90 -2.21 -12.35 -8.56
C ARG A 90 -3.65 -12.80 -8.36
N SER A 91 -4.57 -11.85 -8.33
CA SER A 91 -5.99 -12.02 -8.51
C SER A 91 -6.45 -11.39 -9.83
N ARG A 92 -7.74 -11.43 -10.11
CA ARG A 92 -8.30 -10.82 -11.33
C ARG A 92 -7.97 -9.32 -11.44
N ASN A 93 -8.06 -8.58 -10.34
CA ASN A 93 -8.00 -7.12 -10.32
C ASN A 93 -6.81 -6.56 -9.54
N ALA A 94 -5.98 -7.40 -8.95
CA ALA A 94 -4.87 -6.97 -8.11
C ALA A 94 -3.68 -7.93 -8.18
N LEU A 95 -2.48 -7.37 -8.06
CA LEU A 95 -1.23 -8.08 -7.82
C LEU A 95 -0.73 -7.73 -6.43
N TYR A 96 -0.60 -8.71 -5.56
CA TYR A 96 -0.13 -8.57 -4.18
C TYR A 96 1.32 -8.98 -4.06
N VAL A 97 2.13 -8.17 -3.42
CA VAL A 97 3.57 -8.40 -3.22
C VAL A 97 3.94 -8.20 -1.76
N GLU A 98 4.51 -9.23 -1.15
CA GLU A 98 5.18 -9.14 0.14
C GLU A 98 6.68 -8.98 -0.08
N LEU A 99 7.28 -7.96 0.53
CA LEU A 99 8.66 -7.61 0.31
C LEU A 99 9.36 -7.09 1.57
N THR A 100 10.67 -7.15 1.55
CA THR A 100 11.54 -6.40 2.46
C THR A 100 12.30 -5.37 1.64
N ASP A 101 12.23 -4.11 2.05
CA ASP A 101 13.02 -3.01 1.48
C ASP A 101 13.94 -2.44 2.57
N ARG A 102 15.22 -2.73 2.46
CA ARG A 102 16.24 -2.31 3.42
C ARG A 102 16.59 -0.83 3.32
N SER A 103 16.17 -0.17 2.24
CA SER A 103 16.43 1.26 2.02
C SER A 103 15.38 2.18 2.64
N ARG A 104 14.29 1.64 3.20
CA ARG A 104 13.28 2.45 3.85
C ARG A 104 13.79 3.11 5.11
N PRO A 105 13.26 4.32 5.44
CA PRO A 105 13.48 4.91 6.74
C PRO A 105 13.03 3.97 7.86
N GLY A 106 13.83 3.86 8.93
CA GLY A 106 13.61 2.90 10.02
C GLY A 106 12.24 2.99 10.69
N TYR A 107 11.59 4.15 10.64
CA TYR A 107 10.25 4.35 11.20
C TYR A 107 9.12 3.67 10.40
N LEU A 108 9.39 3.20 9.19
CA LEU A 108 8.41 2.46 8.37
C LEU A 108 8.56 0.95 8.45
N GLY A 109 9.59 0.44 9.10
CA GLY A 109 9.94 -0.97 9.04
C GLY A 109 10.37 -1.43 7.65
N ALA A 110 11.26 -2.40 7.55
CA ALA A 110 11.76 -2.88 6.26
C ALA A 110 10.74 -3.78 5.55
N ARG A 111 9.98 -4.57 6.31
CA ARG A 111 8.94 -5.46 5.75
C ARG A 111 7.67 -4.68 5.43
N GLY A 112 7.09 -4.98 4.27
CA GLY A 112 5.87 -4.34 3.83
C GLY A 112 5.15 -5.17 2.77
N TRP A 113 3.95 -4.70 2.45
CA TRP A 113 3.06 -5.32 1.46
C TRP A 113 2.62 -4.25 0.48
N LYS A 114 2.63 -4.57 -0.79
CA LYS A 114 2.11 -3.69 -1.85
C LYS A 114 1.06 -4.41 -2.67
N ALA A 115 0.00 -3.70 -3.05
CA ALA A 115 -0.96 -4.16 -4.04
C ALA A 115 -0.97 -3.19 -5.22
N PHE A 116 -0.93 -3.75 -6.41
CA PHE A 116 -1.08 -3.04 -7.67
C PHE A 116 -2.49 -3.33 -8.16
N VAL A 117 -3.33 -2.31 -8.23
CA VAL A 117 -4.76 -2.44 -8.53
C VAL A 117 -5.11 -1.57 -9.73
N ASN A 118 -5.75 -2.16 -10.71
CA ASN A 118 -6.33 -1.39 -11.81
C ASN A 118 -7.66 -0.79 -11.36
N VAL A 119 -7.71 0.52 -11.23
CA VAL A 119 -8.88 1.32 -10.84
C VAL A 119 -9.21 2.26 -11.98
N ALA A 120 -10.38 2.10 -12.59
CA ALA A 120 -10.72 2.75 -13.86
C ALA A 120 -9.61 2.50 -14.92
N ASP A 121 -9.05 3.53 -15.49
CA ASP A 121 -7.99 3.48 -16.49
C ASP A 121 -6.59 3.71 -15.91
N GLN A 122 -6.44 3.60 -14.60
CA GLN A 122 -5.18 3.85 -13.90
C GLN A 122 -4.73 2.65 -13.07
N LEU A 123 -3.42 2.51 -12.95
CA LEU A 123 -2.77 1.63 -11.99
C LEU A 123 -2.59 2.41 -10.68
N VAL A 124 -3.11 1.86 -9.59
CA VAL A 124 -2.96 2.39 -8.23
C VAL A 124 -2.08 1.43 -7.44
N VAL A 125 -1.10 1.98 -6.74
CA VAL A 125 -0.26 1.23 -5.80
C VAL A 125 -0.75 1.51 -4.39
N LEU A 126 -1.18 0.47 -3.71
CA LEU A 126 -1.54 0.49 -2.29
C LEU A 126 -0.38 -0.12 -1.50
N GLY A 127 -0.04 0.49 -0.36
CA GLY A 127 1.01 0.00 0.51
C GLY A 127 0.51 -0.19 1.95
N VAL A 128 1.02 -1.22 2.60
CA VAL A 128 0.85 -1.46 4.04
C VAL A 128 2.23 -1.60 4.65
N TYR A 129 2.52 -0.79 5.66
CA TYR A 129 3.80 -0.76 6.35
C TYR A 129 3.59 -0.92 7.83
N SER A 130 4.46 -1.73 8.48
CA SER A 130 4.51 -1.77 9.93
C SER A 130 5.01 -0.41 10.43
N GLY A 131 4.21 0.28 11.25
CA GLY A 131 4.64 1.51 11.91
C GLY A 131 5.64 1.25 13.02
N LEU A 132 6.13 2.34 13.64
CA LEU A 132 6.92 2.28 14.86
C LEU A 132 6.08 1.71 16.01
N GLY A 133 6.52 0.63 16.57
CA GLY A 133 5.90 -0.02 17.72
C GLY A 133 6.42 -1.44 17.87
N PRO A 134 6.19 -2.09 19.01
CA PRO A 134 6.46 -3.51 19.12
C PRO A 134 5.71 -4.23 17.99
N SER A 135 6.35 -5.25 17.42
CA SER A 135 5.76 -6.07 16.36
C SER A 135 4.36 -6.48 16.78
N VAL A 136 3.39 -5.96 16.06
CA VAL A 136 2.00 -6.16 16.39
C VAL A 136 1.60 -7.55 15.93
N SER A 137 1.50 -8.45 16.88
CA SER A 137 0.78 -9.70 16.72
C SER A 137 -0.72 -9.38 16.66
N GLY A 138 -1.31 -9.31 15.50
CA GLY A 138 -2.76 -9.07 15.50
C GLY A 138 -3.39 -9.05 14.14
N ILE A 139 -2.94 -8.23 13.22
CA ILE A 139 -3.45 -8.22 11.86
C ILE A 139 -2.30 -8.52 10.92
N ASP A 140 -2.45 -9.58 10.15
CA ASP A 140 -1.55 -9.91 9.06
C ASP A 140 -1.57 -8.75 8.06
N GLY A 141 -0.39 -8.23 7.71
CA GLY A 141 -0.26 -7.17 6.72
C GLY A 141 -0.83 -7.54 5.35
N GLU A 142 -0.80 -8.82 4.99
CA GLU A 142 -1.44 -9.34 3.77
C GLU A 142 -2.97 -9.20 3.84
N GLU A 143 -3.58 -9.56 4.97
CA GLU A 143 -5.02 -9.45 5.15
C GLU A 143 -5.48 -7.98 5.12
N LEU A 144 -4.73 -7.10 5.78
CA LEU A 144 -5.00 -5.67 5.76
C LEU A 144 -4.86 -5.08 4.34
N LEU A 145 -3.84 -5.50 3.59
CA LEU A 145 -3.66 -5.09 2.20
C LEU A 145 -4.83 -5.55 1.31
N ARG A 146 -5.31 -6.77 1.49
CA ARG A 146 -6.48 -7.29 0.76
C ARG A 146 -7.73 -6.50 1.07
N SER A 147 -7.98 -6.20 2.34
CA SER A 147 -9.10 -5.36 2.78
C SER A 147 -9.01 -3.96 2.17
N PHE A 148 -7.81 -3.39 2.10
CA PHE A 148 -7.58 -2.08 1.49
C PHE A 148 -7.87 -2.09 -0.03
N ALA A 149 -7.38 -3.10 -0.74
CA ALA A 149 -7.65 -3.26 -2.17
C ALA A 149 -9.15 -3.45 -2.46
N GLN A 150 -9.84 -4.25 -1.64
CA GLN A 150 -11.28 -4.46 -1.76
C GLN A 150 -12.08 -3.18 -1.51
N ALA A 151 -11.74 -2.41 -0.47
CA ALA A 151 -12.39 -1.13 -0.17
C ALA A 151 -12.21 -0.14 -1.34
N THR A 152 -11.01 -0.06 -1.90
CA THR A 152 -10.72 0.82 -3.05
C THR A 152 -11.50 0.40 -4.29
N LEU A 153 -11.58 -0.89 -4.62
CA LEU A 153 -12.36 -1.39 -5.76
C LEU A 153 -13.87 -1.19 -5.56
N ALA A 154 -14.37 -1.34 -4.33
CA ALA A 154 -15.77 -1.10 -4.01
C ALA A 154 -16.14 0.39 -4.14
N ALA A 155 -15.27 1.29 -3.68
CA ALA A 155 -15.46 2.73 -3.81
C ALA A 155 -15.54 3.18 -5.27
N GLU A 156 -14.69 2.62 -6.13
CA GLU A 156 -14.72 2.89 -7.58
C GLU A 156 -16.03 2.42 -8.23
N ASN A 157 -16.49 1.22 -7.87
CA ASN A 157 -17.76 0.69 -8.40
C ASN A 157 -18.97 1.51 -7.95
N ALA A 158 -18.93 2.08 -6.74
CA ALA A 158 -20.01 2.94 -6.23
C ALA A 158 -20.00 4.36 -6.86
N ALA A 159 -18.86 4.80 -7.39
CA ALA A 159 -18.69 6.11 -8.02
C ALA A 159 -19.14 6.14 -9.51
N ARG A 160 -19.42 4.99 -10.11
CA ARG A 160 -19.91 4.82 -11.49
C ARG A 160 -21.44 4.78 -11.55
#